data_d2f2d46c5ed3e167df53901cea885c85
#
_entry.id   d2f2d46c5ed3e167df53901cea885c85
#
_cell.length_a   1.000
_cell.length_b   1.000
_cell.length_c   1.000
_cell.angle_alpha   90.00
_cell.angle_beta   90.00
_cell.angle_gamma   90.00
#
_symmetry.space_group_name_H-M   'P 1'
#
loop_
_entity.id
_entity.type
_entity.pdbx_description
1 polymer ?
#
loop_
_entity_poly.entity_id
_entity_poly.type
_entity_poly.pdbx_seq_one_letter_code
_entity_poly.pdbx_strand_id
1 'polypeptide(L)'
;MSTAARFLWEFVKSPTTTAAVGPSSRALAEQMVAPIPLTGDPVVVELGPGTGAFTEVIQRRLGGRGTHLAVELNEGWAADLGRRFPGVESVCGDARSVPDLLSERDLGAADVVVSGLPWVAHAPVGGVPLVELLAGVMAPDGAFTQFAYTWTRWAPPARRQHADLKATFEEAVVSRTVWRNLPPAVVHLARRPRRG
;
A
#
# COMPACT_ATOMS: atom_id res chain seq x y z
N MET A 1 -6.85 21.52 -8.05
CA MET A 1 -6.06 20.34 -7.64
C MET A 1 -5.21 20.75 -6.45
N SER A 2 -5.25 20.00 -5.33
CA SER A 2 -4.43 20.29 -4.15
C SER A 2 -2.93 20.10 -4.46
N THR A 3 -2.06 20.79 -3.72
CA THR A 3 -0.60 20.67 -3.86
C THR A 3 -0.13 19.19 -3.71
N ALA A 4 -0.82 18.42 -2.87
CA ALA A 4 -0.57 16.99 -2.68
C ALA A 4 -0.91 16.16 -3.94
N ALA A 5 -2.05 16.44 -4.59
CA ALA A 5 -2.45 15.78 -5.82
C ALA A 5 -1.48 16.08 -6.98
N ARG A 6 -0.96 17.32 -7.04
CA ARG A 6 0.04 17.72 -8.03
C ARG A 6 1.38 17.02 -7.80
N PHE A 7 1.81 16.89 -6.56
CA PHE A 7 3.05 16.17 -6.20
C PHE A 7 2.94 14.66 -6.48
N LEU A 8 1.79 14.06 -6.16
CA LEU A 8 1.49 12.67 -6.48
C LEU A 8 1.49 12.44 -8.00
N TRP A 9 0.88 13.36 -8.76
CA TRP A 9 0.84 13.33 -10.21
C TRP A 9 2.23 13.46 -10.85
N GLU A 10 3.11 14.32 -10.32
CA GLU A 10 4.50 14.44 -10.76
C GLU A 10 5.32 13.20 -10.41
N PHE A 11 5.09 12.61 -9.24
CA PHE A 11 5.73 11.35 -8.83
C PHE A 11 5.31 10.19 -9.74
N VAL A 12 4.02 10.10 -10.10
CA VAL A 12 3.49 9.09 -11.03
C VAL A 12 3.98 9.31 -12.46
N LYS A 13 4.11 10.57 -12.91
CA LYS A 13 4.57 10.88 -14.28
C LYS A 13 6.08 10.75 -14.49
N SER A 14 6.86 10.96 -13.47
CA SER A 14 8.33 11.00 -13.58
C SER A 14 9.00 10.41 -12.34
N PRO A 15 8.84 9.10 -12.10
CA PRO A 15 9.51 8.46 -10.97
C PRO A 15 11.04 8.55 -11.05
N THR A 16 11.57 8.75 -12.25
CA THR A 16 13.01 8.87 -12.53
C THR A 16 13.60 10.25 -12.25
N THR A 17 12.77 11.31 -12.22
CA THR A 17 13.27 12.69 -12.03
C THR A 17 13.16 13.19 -10.59
N THR A 18 12.27 12.61 -9.78
CA THR A 18 12.05 13.06 -8.39
C THR A 18 12.88 12.28 -7.37
N ALA A 19 13.31 11.10 -7.67
CA ALA A 19 14.42 10.36 -7.08
C ALA A 19 14.70 9.17 -8.01
N ALA A 20 15.91 9.01 -8.49
CA ALA A 20 16.38 7.83 -9.21
C ALA A 20 16.40 6.63 -8.23
N VAL A 21 15.24 6.18 -7.82
CA VAL A 21 15.07 5.04 -6.95
C VAL A 21 14.67 3.88 -7.83
N GLY A 22 15.55 2.90 -7.93
CA GLY A 22 15.27 1.65 -8.61
C GLY A 22 14.02 0.95 -7.99
N PRO A 23 13.53 -0.12 -8.63
CA PRO A 23 12.43 -0.90 -8.08
C PRO A 23 12.73 -1.29 -6.62
N SER A 24 11.70 -1.33 -5.78
CA SER A 24 11.83 -1.79 -4.40
C SER A 24 12.55 -3.14 -4.35
N SER A 25 13.54 -3.27 -3.48
CA SER A 25 14.30 -4.51 -3.39
C SER A 25 13.43 -5.67 -2.93
N ARG A 26 13.80 -6.88 -3.33
CA ARG A 26 13.13 -8.10 -2.86
C ARG A 26 13.08 -8.18 -1.33
N ALA A 27 14.15 -7.76 -0.65
CA ALA A 27 14.19 -7.76 0.81
C ALA A 27 13.16 -6.80 1.43
N LEU A 28 12.91 -5.63 0.81
CA LEU A 28 11.84 -4.73 1.23
C LEU A 28 10.47 -5.33 0.93
N ALA A 29 10.28 -5.87 -0.26
CA ALA A 29 9.01 -6.48 -0.65
C ALA A 29 8.63 -7.67 0.27
N GLU A 30 9.58 -8.51 0.65
CA GLU A 30 9.35 -9.62 1.59
C GLU A 30 8.90 -9.13 2.97
N GLN A 31 9.42 -8.00 3.45
CA GLN A 31 8.93 -7.40 4.70
C GLN A 31 7.54 -6.77 4.55
N MET A 32 7.26 -6.13 3.42
CA MET A 32 5.95 -5.53 3.14
C MET A 32 4.83 -6.58 3.13
N VAL A 33 5.10 -7.76 2.56
CA VAL A 33 4.10 -8.82 2.41
C VAL A 33 4.08 -9.81 3.57
N ALA A 34 4.96 -9.66 4.55
CA ALA A 34 5.08 -10.58 5.68
C ALA A 34 3.76 -10.86 6.43
N PRO A 35 2.82 -9.90 6.59
CA PRO A 35 1.55 -10.15 7.26
C PRO A 35 0.56 -11.00 6.46
N ILE A 36 0.74 -11.19 5.15
CA ILE A 36 -0.19 -11.99 4.34
C ILE A 36 -0.21 -13.43 4.88
N PRO A 37 -1.39 -13.97 5.22
CA PRO A 37 -1.53 -15.33 5.74
C PRO A 37 -0.96 -16.39 4.79
N LEU A 38 -0.39 -17.46 5.36
CA LEU A 38 0.13 -18.60 4.61
C LEU A 38 -0.93 -19.66 4.32
N THR A 39 -2.13 -19.50 4.87
CA THR A 39 -3.27 -20.43 4.74
C THR A 39 -4.56 -19.66 4.47
N GLY A 40 -5.60 -20.34 4.04
CA GLY A 40 -6.87 -19.74 3.70
C GLY A 40 -6.83 -18.96 2.38
N ASP A 41 -7.88 -18.20 2.13
CA ASP A 41 -8.09 -17.42 0.91
C ASP A 41 -8.15 -15.91 1.25
N PRO A 42 -7.01 -15.28 1.60
CA PRO A 42 -7.01 -13.90 2.05
C PRO A 42 -7.32 -12.91 0.92
N VAL A 43 -8.01 -11.82 1.28
CA VAL A 43 -8.20 -10.65 0.43
C VAL A 43 -7.04 -9.69 0.67
N VAL A 44 -6.19 -9.51 -0.33
CA VAL A 44 -5.04 -8.61 -0.30
C VAL A 44 -5.29 -7.43 -1.22
N VAL A 45 -5.19 -6.21 -0.69
CA VAL A 45 -5.28 -4.97 -1.47
C VAL A 45 -3.89 -4.36 -1.59
N GLU A 46 -3.42 -4.16 -2.82
CA GLU A 46 -2.18 -3.45 -3.11
C GLU A 46 -2.49 -2.04 -3.62
N LEU A 47 -1.90 -1.01 -3.03
CA LEU A 47 -2.07 0.38 -3.41
C LEU A 47 -0.82 0.93 -4.07
N GLY A 48 -0.94 1.43 -5.29
CA GLY A 48 0.17 1.97 -6.06
C GLY A 48 1.22 0.92 -6.40
N PRO A 49 0.86 -0.19 -7.07
CA PRO A 49 1.79 -1.26 -7.47
C PRO A 49 2.94 -0.77 -8.34
N GLY A 50 2.72 0.27 -9.13
CA GLY A 50 3.72 0.83 -10.03
C GLY A 50 4.34 -0.22 -10.94
N THR A 51 5.65 -0.45 -10.80
CA THR A 51 6.39 -1.46 -11.59
C THR A 51 6.09 -2.90 -11.20
N GLY A 52 5.28 -3.16 -10.16
CA GLY A 52 4.89 -4.50 -9.72
C GLY A 52 5.91 -5.20 -8.81
N ALA A 53 6.81 -4.46 -8.17
CA ALA A 53 7.83 -5.05 -7.30
C ALA A 53 7.23 -5.75 -6.07
N PHE A 54 6.17 -5.20 -5.48
CA PHE A 54 5.44 -5.85 -4.40
C PHE A 54 4.46 -6.88 -4.95
N THR A 55 3.80 -6.59 -6.07
CA THR A 55 2.87 -7.49 -6.76
C THR A 55 3.45 -8.88 -6.96
N GLU A 56 4.69 -8.97 -7.48
CA GLU A 56 5.37 -10.25 -7.70
C GLU A 56 5.51 -11.07 -6.41
N VAL A 57 5.85 -10.39 -5.30
CA VAL A 57 6.06 -11.06 -4.00
C VAL A 57 4.72 -11.43 -3.34
N ILE A 58 3.68 -10.58 -3.50
CA ILE A 58 2.32 -10.90 -3.07
C ILE A 58 1.82 -12.15 -3.79
N GLN A 59 1.91 -12.20 -5.14
CA GLN A 59 1.46 -13.35 -5.93
C GLN A 59 2.20 -14.64 -5.54
N ARG A 60 3.52 -14.56 -5.33
CA ARG A 60 4.30 -15.70 -4.85
C ARG A 60 3.84 -16.18 -3.48
N ARG A 61 3.52 -15.25 -2.57
CA ARG A 61 3.09 -15.59 -1.21
C ARG A 61 1.67 -16.16 -1.19
N LEU A 62 0.79 -15.66 -2.04
CA LEU A 62 -0.55 -16.20 -2.21
C LEU A 62 -0.52 -17.61 -2.83
N GLY A 63 0.36 -17.84 -3.80
CA GLY A 63 0.47 -19.15 -4.44
C GLY A 63 -0.83 -19.61 -5.10
N GLY A 64 -1.60 -18.68 -5.66
CA GLY A 64 -2.90 -18.91 -6.31
C GLY A 64 -4.09 -18.96 -5.35
N ARG A 65 -3.90 -18.63 -4.06
CA ARG A 65 -4.97 -18.57 -3.04
C ARG A 65 -5.52 -17.14 -2.91
N GLY A 66 -6.77 -17.04 -2.49
CA GLY A 66 -7.41 -15.77 -2.17
C GLY A 66 -7.51 -14.80 -3.35
N THR A 67 -7.65 -13.53 -3.02
CA THR A 67 -7.82 -12.44 -4.00
C THR A 67 -6.72 -11.40 -3.85
N HIS A 68 -6.16 -10.95 -4.97
CA HIS A 68 -5.24 -9.83 -5.02
C HIS A 68 -5.85 -8.71 -5.86
N LEU A 69 -6.34 -7.66 -5.21
CA LEU A 69 -6.84 -6.43 -5.82
C LEU A 69 -5.72 -5.38 -5.80
N ALA A 70 -5.28 -4.93 -6.98
CA ALA A 70 -4.25 -3.90 -7.12
C ALA A 70 -4.85 -2.62 -7.70
N VAL A 71 -4.74 -1.51 -6.97
CA VAL A 71 -5.31 -0.21 -7.35
C VAL A 71 -4.18 0.74 -7.73
N GLU A 72 -4.18 1.17 -8.99
CA GLU A 72 -3.15 2.04 -9.59
C GLU A 72 -3.81 3.24 -10.28
N LEU A 73 -3.31 4.44 -9.97
CA LEU A 73 -3.87 5.66 -10.53
C LEU A 73 -3.52 5.86 -12.02
N ASN A 74 -2.39 5.31 -12.47
CA ASN A 74 -1.93 5.41 -13.84
C ASN A 74 -2.50 4.26 -14.68
N GLU A 75 -3.33 4.59 -15.67
CA GLU A 75 -4.00 3.62 -16.54
C GLU A 75 -3.01 2.70 -17.28
N GLY A 76 -1.91 3.26 -17.79
CA GLY A 76 -0.90 2.48 -18.51
C GLY A 76 -0.21 1.46 -17.62
N TRP A 77 0.09 1.82 -16.37
CA TRP A 77 0.67 0.90 -15.40
C TRP A 77 -0.32 -0.13 -14.90
N ALA A 78 -1.59 0.25 -14.68
CA ALA A 78 -2.64 -0.70 -14.33
C ALA A 78 -2.83 -1.76 -15.43
N ALA A 79 -2.90 -1.32 -16.68
CA ALA A 79 -3.03 -2.22 -17.83
C ALA A 79 -1.80 -3.13 -18.02
N ASP A 80 -0.59 -2.60 -17.82
CA ASP A 80 0.65 -3.40 -17.88
C ASP A 80 0.70 -4.45 -16.77
N LEU A 81 0.32 -4.06 -15.55
CA LEU A 81 0.28 -4.96 -14.40
C LEU A 81 -0.66 -6.16 -14.68
N GLY A 82 -1.88 -5.92 -15.15
CA GLY A 82 -2.86 -6.96 -15.46
C GLY A 82 -2.36 -7.94 -16.54
N ARG A 83 -1.61 -7.44 -17.55
CA ARG A 83 -1.00 -8.31 -18.56
C ARG A 83 0.12 -9.19 -18.00
N ARG A 84 0.96 -8.63 -17.10
CA ARG A 84 2.12 -9.33 -16.51
C ARG A 84 1.74 -10.32 -15.41
N PHE A 85 0.66 -10.04 -14.71
CA PHE A 85 0.19 -10.81 -13.56
C PHE A 85 -1.29 -11.20 -13.73
N PRO A 86 -1.61 -12.24 -14.52
CA PRO A 86 -3.00 -12.64 -14.78
C PRO A 86 -3.80 -13.03 -13.52
N GLY A 87 -3.13 -13.35 -12.41
CA GLY A 87 -3.75 -13.65 -11.11
C GLY A 87 -4.06 -12.42 -10.27
N VAL A 88 -3.81 -11.20 -10.80
CA VAL A 88 -4.06 -9.93 -10.12
C VAL A 88 -5.23 -9.23 -10.76
N GLU A 89 -6.18 -8.83 -9.94
CA GLU A 89 -7.24 -7.92 -10.39
C GLU A 89 -6.71 -6.48 -10.34
N SER A 90 -6.19 -6.02 -11.48
CA SER A 90 -5.63 -4.67 -11.61
C SER A 90 -6.71 -3.68 -12.02
N VAL A 91 -6.88 -2.64 -11.20
CA VAL A 91 -7.88 -1.58 -11.40
C VAL A 91 -7.20 -0.24 -11.53
N CYS A 92 -7.56 0.52 -12.58
CA CYS A 92 -7.21 1.94 -12.69
C CYS A 92 -8.14 2.76 -11.80
N GLY A 93 -7.61 3.36 -10.72
CA GLY A 93 -8.44 4.10 -9.77
C GLY A 93 -7.65 4.78 -8.65
N ASP A 94 -8.35 5.58 -7.88
CA ASP A 94 -7.82 6.19 -6.65
C ASP A 94 -7.90 5.16 -5.50
N ALA A 95 -6.89 5.13 -4.65
CA ALA A 95 -6.86 4.29 -3.45
C ALA A 95 -8.06 4.53 -2.52
N ARG A 96 -8.71 5.69 -2.60
CA ARG A 96 -9.92 6.01 -1.85
C ARG A 96 -11.17 5.28 -2.34
N SER A 97 -11.15 4.72 -3.55
CA SER A 97 -12.25 3.90 -4.07
C SER A 97 -12.22 2.45 -3.58
N VAL A 98 -11.23 2.05 -2.78
CA VAL A 98 -11.13 0.67 -2.26
C VAL A 98 -12.41 0.18 -1.59
N PRO A 99 -13.12 0.95 -0.74
CA PRO A 99 -14.39 0.49 -0.16
C PRO A 99 -15.42 0.10 -1.23
N ASP A 100 -15.60 0.94 -2.24
CA ASP A 100 -16.53 0.69 -3.34
C ASP A 100 -16.08 -0.51 -4.19
N LEU A 101 -14.79 -0.59 -4.51
CA LEU A 101 -14.20 -1.69 -5.27
C LEU A 101 -14.37 -3.05 -4.60
N LEU A 102 -14.23 -3.14 -3.28
CA LEU A 102 -14.47 -4.37 -2.52
C LEU A 102 -15.96 -4.73 -2.53
N SER A 103 -16.83 -3.74 -2.35
CA SER A 103 -18.29 -3.94 -2.36
C SER A 103 -18.82 -4.38 -3.72
N GLU A 104 -18.38 -3.73 -4.81
CA GLU A 104 -18.78 -4.06 -6.19
C GLU A 104 -18.41 -5.49 -6.61
N ARG A 105 -17.40 -6.07 -5.96
CA ARG A 105 -16.87 -7.41 -6.24
C ARG A 105 -17.35 -8.47 -5.28
N ASP A 106 -18.21 -8.09 -4.35
CA ASP A 106 -18.64 -8.95 -3.26
C ASP A 106 -17.46 -9.60 -2.51
N LEU A 107 -16.34 -8.89 -2.47
CA LEU A 107 -15.18 -9.25 -1.68
C LEU A 107 -15.45 -8.87 -0.22
N GLY A 108 -15.15 -9.76 0.68
CA GLY A 108 -15.22 -9.47 2.12
C GLY A 108 -14.23 -8.38 2.56
N ALA A 109 -14.02 -8.28 3.85
CA ALA A 109 -13.06 -7.35 4.40
C ALA A 109 -11.63 -7.69 3.97
N ALA A 110 -10.79 -6.67 3.73
CA ALA A 110 -9.39 -6.86 3.37
C ALA A 110 -8.58 -7.40 4.56
N ASP A 111 -7.94 -8.55 4.38
CA ASP A 111 -7.04 -9.13 5.38
C ASP A 111 -5.72 -8.35 5.46
N VAL A 112 -5.20 -7.92 4.32
CA VAL A 112 -3.96 -7.15 4.26
C VAL A 112 -4.05 -6.05 3.23
N VAL A 113 -3.64 -4.83 3.63
CA VAL A 113 -3.41 -3.72 2.72
C VAL A 113 -1.92 -3.46 2.63
N VAL A 114 -1.35 -3.55 1.42
CA VAL A 114 0.06 -3.27 1.11
C VAL A 114 0.12 -1.95 0.35
N SER A 115 0.65 -0.89 0.96
CA SER A 115 0.69 0.44 0.36
C SER A 115 2.09 0.78 -0.17
N GLY A 116 2.21 0.88 -1.49
CA GLY A 116 3.36 1.46 -2.19
C GLY A 116 3.27 2.99 -2.34
N LEU A 117 2.22 3.62 -1.83
CA LEU A 117 1.97 5.05 -1.99
C LEU A 117 2.92 5.91 -1.16
N PRO A 118 3.34 7.08 -1.67
CA PRO A 118 4.11 8.04 -0.89
C PRO A 118 3.26 8.67 0.23
N TRP A 119 3.90 9.18 1.28
CA TRP A 119 3.24 9.80 2.44
C TRP A 119 2.15 10.82 2.09
N VAL A 120 2.40 11.61 1.05
CA VAL A 120 1.46 12.67 0.61
C VAL A 120 0.12 12.14 0.10
N ALA A 121 0.08 10.90 -0.38
CA ALA A 121 -1.16 10.25 -0.82
C ALA A 121 -2.09 9.92 0.35
N HIS A 122 -1.56 9.81 1.56
CA HIS A 122 -2.31 9.53 2.77
C HIS A 122 -2.87 10.79 3.46
N ALA A 123 -2.61 11.97 2.89
CA ALA A 123 -3.12 13.22 3.44
C ALA A 123 -4.67 13.19 3.52
N PRO A 124 -5.26 13.77 4.58
CA PRO A 124 -6.72 13.82 4.71
C PRO A 124 -7.39 14.52 3.52
N VAL A 125 -8.49 13.94 3.05
CA VAL A 125 -9.42 14.57 2.11
C VAL A 125 -10.78 14.62 2.79
N GLY A 126 -11.39 15.81 2.85
CA GLY A 126 -12.61 16.00 3.63
C GLY A 126 -12.43 15.74 5.14
N GLY A 127 -11.21 15.88 5.64
CA GLY A 127 -10.87 15.61 7.04
C GLY A 127 -10.54 14.14 7.38
N VAL A 128 -10.75 13.19 6.45
CA VAL A 128 -10.55 11.76 6.69
C VAL A 128 -9.21 11.31 6.10
N PRO A 129 -8.25 10.80 6.92
CA PRO A 129 -7.02 10.17 6.44
C PRO A 129 -7.34 8.92 5.61
N LEU A 130 -6.51 8.65 4.57
CA LEU A 130 -6.68 7.44 3.77
C LEU A 130 -6.61 6.16 4.62
N VAL A 131 -5.73 6.12 5.60
CA VAL A 131 -5.55 4.95 6.47
C VAL A 131 -6.80 4.66 7.31
N GLU A 132 -7.53 5.67 7.73
CA GLU A 132 -8.80 5.52 8.47
C GLU A 132 -9.90 4.93 7.56
N LEU A 133 -10.02 5.46 6.35
CA LEU A 133 -10.93 4.93 5.33
C LEU A 133 -10.66 3.43 5.07
N LEU A 134 -9.39 3.07 4.87
CA LEU A 134 -8.98 1.69 4.60
C LEU A 134 -9.26 0.77 5.80
N ALA A 135 -8.98 1.24 7.02
CA ALA A 135 -9.24 0.51 8.24
C ALA A 135 -10.73 0.13 8.38
N GLY A 136 -11.63 0.98 7.90
CA GLY A 136 -13.07 0.73 7.89
C GLY A 136 -13.50 -0.52 7.10
N VAL A 137 -12.70 -0.92 6.11
CA VAL A 137 -12.98 -2.08 5.24
C VAL A 137 -12.01 -3.25 5.43
N MET A 138 -11.15 -3.19 6.43
CA MET A 138 -10.23 -4.29 6.77
C MET A 138 -10.87 -5.28 7.74
N ALA A 139 -10.38 -6.51 7.72
CA ALA A 139 -10.75 -7.55 8.69
C ALA A 139 -10.34 -7.14 10.13
N PRO A 140 -11.02 -7.67 11.18
CA PRO A 140 -10.67 -7.34 12.57
C PRO A 140 -9.20 -7.59 12.93
N ASP A 141 -8.61 -8.67 12.41
CA ASP A 141 -7.19 -9.01 12.58
C ASP A 141 -6.33 -8.51 11.42
N GLY A 142 -6.87 -7.66 10.56
CA GLY A 142 -6.24 -7.17 9.36
C GLY A 142 -4.95 -6.40 9.61
N ALA A 143 -4.07 -6.39 8.63
CA ALA A 143 -2.78 -5.73 8.68
C ALA A 143 -2.59 -4.72 7.54
N PHE A 144 -2.03 -3.57 7.86
CA PHE A 144 -1.63 -2.53 6.92
C PHE A 144 -0.12 -2.42 6.90
N THR A 145 0.49 -2.39 5.72
CA THR A 145 1.92 -2.14 5.55
C THR A 145 2.18 -0.97 4.61
N GLN A 146 3.21 -0.19 4.93
CA GLN A 146 3.70 0.91 4.09
C GLN A 146 5.19 1.09 4.32
N PHE A 147 5.97 1.29 3.25
CA PHE A 147 7.38 1.60 3.41
C PHE A 147 7.65 3.10 3.44
N ALA A 148 8.79 3.46 4.04
CA ALA A 148 9.35 4.80 3.99
C ALA A 148 10.87 4.73 3.86
N TYR A 149 11.45 5.63 3.08
CA TYR A 149 12.91 5.79 3.10
C TYR A 149 13.37 6.37 4.44
N THR A 150 14.47 5.88 4.97
CA THR A 150 14.95 6.27 6.31
C THR A 150 15.14 7.76 6.48
N TRP A 151 15.58 8.46 5.43
CA TRP A 151 15.78 9.91 5.45
C TRP A 151 14.48 10.73 5.44
N THR A 152 13.34 10.16 4.98
CA THR A 152 12.04 10.86 4.95
C THR A 152 11.28 10.79 6.28
N ARG A 153 11.66 9.90 7.20
CA ARG A 153 10.92 9.62 8.44
C ARG A 153 10.69 10.84 9.34
N TRP A 154 11.56 11.84 9.23
CA TRP A 154 11.49 13.08 10.01
C TRP A 154 10.61 14.15 9.37
N ALA A 155 10.22 13.97 8.11
CA ALA A 155 9.36 14.91 7.41
C ALA A 155 7.97 15.01 8.06
N PRO A 156 7.35 16.22 8.11
CA PRO A 156 6.05 16.39 8.72
C PRO A 156 4.96 15.44 8.18
N PRO A 157 4.87 15.14 6.86
CA PRO A 157 3.91 14.16 6.35
C PRO A 157 4.12 12.75 6.92
N ALA A 158 5.38 12.30 7.03
CA ALA A 158 5.70 10.97 7.59
C ALA A 158 5.32 10.86 9.07
N ARG A 159 5.58 11.93 9.83
CA ARG A 159 5.19 12.00 11.26
C ARG A 159 3.68 11.97 11.44
N ARG A 160 2.93 12.70 10.59
CA ARG A 160 1.47 12.68 10.59
C ARG A 160 0.96 11.28 10.29
N GLN A 161 1.42 10.65 9.21
CA GLN A 161 1.02 9.30 8.84
C GLN A 161 1.28 8.29 9.97
N HIS A 162 2.41 8.40 10.66
CA HIS A 162 2.71 7.55 11.80
C HIS A 162 1.73 7.78 12.97
N ALA A 163 1.33 9.02 13.21
CA ALA A 163 0.32 9.36 14.21
C ALA A 163 -1.07 8.81 13.81
N ASP A 164 -1.45 8.94 12.55
CA ASP A 164 -2.71 8.42 12.01
C ASP A 164 -2.76 6.89 12.15
N LEU A 165 -1.66 6.18 11.83
CA LEU A 165 -1.56 4.73 12.04
C LEU A 165 -1.77 4.34 13.51
N LYS A 166 -1.17 5.06 14.46
CA LYS A 166 -1.34 4.80 15.89
C LYS A 166 -2.74 5.11 16.39
N ALA A 167 -3.40 6.09 15.82
CA ALA A 167 -4.78 6.43 16.17
C ALA A 167 -5.77 5.38 15.64
N THR A 168 -5.52 4.87 14.44
CA THR A 168 -6.44 4.00 13.69
C THR A 168 -6.30 2.52 14.07
N PHE A 169 -5.10 2.06 14.47
CA PHE A 169 -4.84 0.65 14.77
C PHE A 169 -4.46 0.43 16.24
N GLU A 170 -4.70 -0.78 16.73
CA GLU A 170 -4.28 -1.16 18.08
C GLU A 170 -2.76 -1.30 18.17
N GLU A 171 -2.14 -1.82 17.13
CA GLU A 171 -0.70 -2.02 17.01
C GLU A 171 -0.15 -1.21 15.82
N ALA A 172 0.89 -0.42 16.06
CA ALA A 172 1.62 0.27 15.00
C ALA A 172 3.12 0.28 15.34
N VAL A 173 3.89 -0.44 14.54
CA VAL A 173 5.34 -0.61 14.72
C VAL A 173 6.11 -0.26 13.47
N VAL A 174 7.40 0.02 13.63
CA VAL A 174 8.32 0.28 12.52
C VAL A 174 9.38 -0.81 12.53
N SER A 175 9.62 -1.41 11.36
CA SER A 175 10.62 -2.47 11.21
C SER A 175 12.05 -1.97 11.44
N ARG A 176 12.99 -2.90 11.53
CA ARG A 176 14.40 -2.59 11.33
C ARG A 176 14.63 -2.06 9.91
N THR A 177 15.69 -1.25 9.75
CA THR A 177 16.07 -0.72 8.44
C THR A 177 16.44 -1.85 7.47
N VAL A 178 15.85 -1.81 6.29
CA VAL A 178 16.18 -2.69 5.18
C VAL A 178 17.33 -2.06 4.39
N TRP A 179 18.56 -2.38 4.79
CA TRP A 179 19.77 -1.86 4.16
C TRP A 179 20.00 -2.36 2.71
N ARG A 180 19.38 -3.50 2.38
CA ARG A 180 19.42 -4.07 1.01
C ARG A 180 18.48 -3.36 0.04
N ASN A 181 17.74 -2.34 0.50
CA ASN A 181 17.00 -1.42 -0.37
C ASN A 181 17.83 -0.18 -0.62
N LEU A 182 17.79 0.37 -1.82
CA LEU A 182 18.52 1.59 -2.16
C LEU A 182 17.53 2.65 -2.68
N PRO A 183 17.34 3.76 -1.95
CA PRO A 183 17.87 4.07 -0.61
C PRO A 183 17.32 3.13 0.49
N PRO A 184 18.02 3.03 1.65
CA PRO A 184 17.55 2.24 2.78
C PRO A 184 16.15 2.65 3.22
N ALA A 185 15.32 1.66 3.56
CA ALA A 185 13.91 1.87 3.91
C ALA A 185 13.53 1.16 5.20
N VAL A 186 12.41 1.56 5.78
CA VAL A 186 11.72 0.88 6.87
C VAL A 186 10.30 0.55 6.44
N VAL A 187 9.70 -0.42 7.08
CA VAL A 187 8.28 -0.77 6.91
C VAL A 187 7.51 -0.36 8.15
N HIS A 188 6.47 0.42 7.97
CA HIS A 188 5.44 0.64 8.97
C HIS A 188 4.45 -0.51 8.86
N LEU A 189 4.22 -1.20 9.96
CA LEU A 189 3.25 -2.27 10.09
C LEU A 189 2.23 -1.87 11.15
N ALA A 190 0.96 -1.87 10.79
CA ALA A 190 -0.14 -1.65 11.70
C ALA A 190 -1.12 -2.82 11.63
N ARG A 191 -1.75 -3.19 12.75
CA ARG A 191 -2.63 -4.34 12.86
C ARG A 191 -3.83 -4.05 13.74
N ARG A 192 -4.89 -4.81 13.51
CA ARG A 192 -6.14 -4.73 14.25
C ARG A 192 -6.71 -3.32 14.22
N PRO A 193 -7.44 -2.98 13.14
CA PRO A 193 -8.14 -1.71 13.04
C PRO A 193 -9.04 -1.50 14.26
N ARG A 194 -8.98 -0.33 14.90
CA ARG A 194 -9.89 0.03 15.98
C ARG A 194 -11.29 0.13 15.40
N ARG A 195 -12.24 -0.50 16.05
CA ARG A 195 -13.67 -0.34 15.76
C ARG A 195 -14.18 0.76 16.67
N GLY A 196 -14.70 1.83 16.06
CA GLY A 196 -15.37 2.90 16.79
C GLY A 196 -16.71 2.45 17.33
#